data_2248023bffc3c8262a3ecafeb8e34b72
#
_entry.id   2248023bffc3c8262a3ecafeb8e34b72
#
_cell.length_a   1.000
_cell.length_b   1.000
_cell.length_c   1.000
_cell.angle_alpha   90.00
_cell.angle_beta   90.00
_cell.angle_gamma   90.00
#
_symmetry.space_group_name_H-M   'P 1'
#
loop_
_entity.id
_entity.type
_entity.pdbx_description
1 polymer ?
#
loop_
_entity_poly.entity_id
_entity_poly.type
_entity_poly.pdbx_seq_one_letter_code
_entity_poly.pdbx_strand_id
1 'polypeptide(L)'
;MSSILDFLTSEKGNTFVQKASSQLGESPEKVQTALSSALPMMLGGMKRNAKTPEGAANLNSALEDQKHDGSILNKLGSGGLDLGSLMGEGSGILDHIFGGKQGKIEEAVGATSGMDSSKISQLLKMAAPVVMGLLGNQKRKDGVDQGGLGNLLGSVLGSNSSHDQSMLESFLDKDGAGNFSNDMGKLFKDKGGKMKGLGDLF
;
A
#
# COMPACT_ATOMS: atom_id res chain seq x y z
N MET A 1 8.75 -16.36 -2.66
CA MET A 1 7.51 -15.62 -2.30
C MET A 1 7.44 -14.39 -3.18
N SER A 2 6.30 -14.18 -3.84
CA SER A 2 6.15 -12.98 -4.68
C SER A 2 5.90 -11.76 -3.79
N SER A 3 6.66 -10.70 -3.99
CA SER A 3 6.45 -9.44 -3.28
C SER A 3 5.16 -8.76 -3.75
N ILE A 4 4.67 -7.78 -2.99
CA ILE A 4 3.52 -6.97 -3.41
C ILE A 4 3.81 -6.19 -4.70
N LEU A 5 5.08 -5.86 -4.94
CA LEU A 5 5.50 -5.20 -6.17
C LEU A 5 5.50 -6.18 -7.36
N ASP A 6 5.84 -7.47 -7.15
CA ASP A 6 5.71 -8.50 -8.18
C ASP A 6 4.24 -8.68 -8.61
N PHE A 7 3.30 -8.48 -7.67
CA PHE A 7 1.88 -8.47 -8.02
C PHE A 7 1.57 -7.36 -9.02
N LEU A 8 2.07 -6.13 -8.83
CA LEU A 8 1.81 -5.02 -9.75
C LEU A 8 2.30 -5.26 -11.17
N THR A 9 3.40 -6.00 -11.31
CA THR A 9 3.97 -6.36 -12.63
C THR A 9 3.36 -7.62 -13.23
N SER A 10 2.54 -8.35 -12.47
CA SER A 10 1.82 -9.54 -12.94
C SER A 10 0.67 -9.17 -13.88
N GLU A 11 0.18 -10.15 -14.64
CA GLU A 11 -1.01 -9.99 -15.49
C GLU A 11 -2.24 -9.49 -14.70
N LYS A 12 -2.45 -10.02 -13.48
CA LYS A 12 -3.55 -9.60 -12.60
C LYS A 12 -3.37 -8.16 -12.11
N GLY A 13 -2.15 -7.79 -11.74
CA GLY A 13 -1.83 -6.42 -11.35
C GLY A 13 -2.03 -5.43 -12.48
N ASN A 14 -1.57 -5.76 -13.69
CA ASN A 14 -1.79 -4.96 -14.87
C ASN A 14 -3.29 -4.80 -15.18
N THR A 15 -4.08 -5.86 -15.06
CA THR A 15 -5.54 -5.81 -15.22
C THR A 15 -6.18 -4.87 -14.19
N PHE A 16 -5.71 -4.92 -12.94
CA PHE A 16 -6.17 -4.00 -11.90
C PHE A 16 -5.85 -2.54 -12.23
N VAL A 17 -4.61 -2.26 -12.64
CA VAL A 17 -4.16 -0.92 -13.04
C VAL A 17 -5.03 -0.37 -14.18
N GLN A 18 -5.26 -1.15 -15.24
CA GLN A 18 -6.09 -0.74 -16.38
C GLN A 18 -7.53 -0.43 -15.98
N LYS A 19 -8.15 -1.29 -15.17
CA LYS A 19 -9.53 -1.06 -14.69
C LYS A 19 -9.63 0.16 -13.78
N ALA A 20 -8.69 0.32 -12.83
CA ALA A 20 -8.64 1.46 -11.93
C ALA A 20 -8.39 2.77 -12.70
N SER A 21 -7.48 2.75 -13.68
CA SER A 21 -7.20 3.85 -14.60
C SER A 21 -8.48 4.32 -15.33
N SER A 22 -9.19 3.38 -15.94
CA SER A 22 -10.45 3.67 -16.63
C SER A 22 -11.51 4.25 -15.69
N GLN A 23 -11.63 3.71 -14.47
CA GLN A 23 -12.62 4.15 -13.49
C GLN A 23 -12.32 5.53 -12.91
N LEU A 24 -11.05 5.85 -12.71
CA LEU A 24 -10.60 7.12 -12.12
C LEU A 24 -10.39 8.22 -13.16
N GLY A 25 -10.40 7.88 -14.47
CA GLY A 25 -10.06 8.82 -15.54
C GLY A 25 -8.63 9.33 -15.43
N GLU A 26 -7.69 8.44 -15.05
CA GLU A 26 -6.27 8.74 -14.94
C GLU A 26 -5.44 7.82 -15.85
N SER A 27 -4.20 8.21 -16.17
CA SER A 27 -3.33 7.34 -16.96
C SER A 27 -2.87 6.11 -16.16
N PRO A 28 -2.66 4.96 -16.82
CA PRO A 28 -2.15 3.75 -16.16
C PRO A 28 -0.83 3.97 -15.41
N GLU A 29 0.04 4.83 -15.93
CA GLU A 29 1.34 5.16 -15.34
C GLU A 29 1.18 5.87 -14.00
N LYS A 30 0.24 6.84 -13.92
CA LYS A 30 -0.06 7.52 -12.65
C LYS A 30 -0.65 6.57 -11.62
N VAL A 31 -1.58 5.71 -12.04
CA VAL A 31 -2.19 4.70 -11.17
C VAL A 31 -1.14 3.70 -10.68
N GLN A 32 -0.24 3.25 -11.55
CA GLN A 32 0.85 2.35 -11.18
C GLN A 32 1.82 3.02 -10.19
N THR A 33 2.19 4.29 -10.43
CA THR A 33 3.03 5.07 -9.51
C THR A 33 2.36 5.22 -8.15
N ALA A 34 1.06 5.56 -8.12
CA ALA A 34 0.30 5.66 -6.90
C ALA A 34 0.27 4.34 -6.12
N LEU A 35 0.01 3.22 -6.79
CA LEU A 35 -0.01 1.89 -6.17
C LEU A 35 1.37 1.48 -5.65
N SER A 36 2.43 1.75 -6.41
CA SER A 36 3.81 1.45 -5.99
C SER A 36 4.20 2.17 -4.70
N SER A 37 3.67 3.37 -4.47
CA SER A 37 3.87 4.13 -3.23
C SER A 37 2.90 3.68 -2.13
N ALA A 38 1.64 3.44 -2.47
CA ALA A 38 0.58 3.16 -1.50
C ALA A 38 0.65 1.75 -0.89
N LEU A 39 0.95 0.72 -1.70
CA LEU A 39 0.92 -0.67 -1.24
C LEU A 39 1.91 -0.95 -0.10
N PRO A 40 3.18 -0.49 -0.15
CA PRO A 40 4.07 -0.60 1.00
C PRO A 40 3.54 0.11 2.24
N MET A 41 2.91 1.29 2.09
CA MET A 41 2.32 2.02 3.21
C MET A 41 1.15 1.25 3.85
N MET A 42 0.31 0.60 3.04
CA MET A 42 -0.78 -0.25 3.53
C MET A 42 -0.23 -1.44 4.33
N LEU A 43 0.75 -2.16 3.78
CA LEU A 43 1.38 -3.29 4.46
C LEU A 43 2.09 -2.86 5.75
N GLY A 44 2.76 -1.70 5.74
CA GLY A 44 3.39 -1.11 6.92
C GLY A 44 2.38 -0.74 8.00
N GLY A 45 1.24 -0.19 7.62
CA GLY A 45 0.12 0.07 8.53
C GLY A 45 -0.43 -1.20 9.15
N MET A 46 -0.66 -2.24 8.35
CA MET A 46 -1.08 -3.56 8.83
C MET A 46 -0.04 -4.17 9.80
N LYS A 47 1.24 -4.13 9.43
CA LYS A 47 2.35 -4.64 10.27
C LYS A 47 2.42 -3.91 11.61
N ARG A 48 2.22 -2.59 11.61
CA ARG A 48 2.17 -1.80 12.84
C ARG A 48 1.00 -2.21 13.73
N ASN A 49 -0.19 -2.37 13.15
CA ASN A 49 -1.38 -2.80 13.89
C ASN A 49 -1.21 -4.21 14.44
N ALA A 50 -0.58 -5.11 13.69
CA ALA A 50 -0.28 -6.48 14.12
C ALA A 50 0.79 -6.57 15.24
N LYS A 51 1.44 -5.47 15.63
CA LYS A 51 2.33 -5.45 16.82
C LYS A 51 1.56 -5.57 18.14
N THR A 52 0.27 -5.21 18.17
CA THR A 52 -0.58 -5.40 19.35
C THR A 52 -1.34 -6.72 19.26
N PRO A 53 -1.57 -7.42 20.39
CA PRO A 53 -2.33 -8.68 20.40
C PRO A 53 -3.73 -8.55 19.76
N GLU A 54 -4.42 -7.47 20.06
CA GLU A 54 -5.75 -7.16 19.51
C GLU A 54 -5.70 -6.91 18.00
N GLY A 55 -4.73 -6.08 17.54
CA GLY A 55 -4.56 -5.79 16.14
C GLY A 55 -4.16 -7.03 15.32
N ALA A 56 -3.30 -7.88 15.89
CA ALA A 56 -2.95 -9.17 15.28
C ALA A 56 -4.17 -10.10 15.19
N ALA A 57 -4.99 -10.19 16.24
CA ALA A 57 -6.20 -11.00 16.24
C ALA A 57 -7.23 -10.49 15.21
N ASN A 58 -7.44 -9.17 15.14
CA ASN A 58 -8.37 -8.57 14.20
C ASN A 58 -7.90 -8.80 12.75
N LEU A 59 -6.61 -8.60 12.47
CA LEU A 59 -6.05 -8.87 11.15
C LEU A 59 -6.14 -10.35 10.79
N ASN A 60 -5.84 -11.25 11.75
CA ASN A 60 -5.96 -12.67 11.53
C ASN A 60 -7.38 -13.07 11.15
N SER A 61 -8.38 -12.61 11.91
CA SER A 61 -9.80 -12.87 11.64
C SER A 61 -10.22 -12.33 10.28
N ALA A 62 -9.78 -11.12 9.93
CA ALA A 62 -10.07 -10.52 8.63
C ALA A 62 -9.47 -11.34 7.48
N LEU A 63 -8.22 -11.83 7.61
CA LEU A 63 -7.59 -12.66 6.59
C LEU A 63 -8.17 -14.08 6.50
N GLU A 64 -8.84 -14.57 7.55
CA GLU A 64 -9.56 -15.85 7.56
C GLU A 64 -10.96 -15.75 6.94
N ASP A 65 -11.51 -14.55 6.80
CA ASP A 65 -12.80 -14.36 6.14
C ASP A 65 -12.74 -14.91 4.69
N GLN A 66 -13.82 -15.56 4.28
CA GLN A 66 -13.96 -16.11 2.93
C GLN A 66 -13.86 -15.05 1.83
N LYS A 67 -14.20 -13.80 2.13
CA LYS A 67 -14.03 -12.68 1.19
C LYS A 67 -12.58 -12.44 0.81
N HIS A 68 -11.64 -12.79 1.70
CA HIS A 68 -10.20 -12.60 1.52
C HIS A 68 -9.47 -13.93 1.20
N ASP A 69 -10.15 -14.92 0.67
CA ASP A 69 -9.58 -16.23 0.30
C ASP A 69 -8.70 -16.21 -0.97
N GLY A 70 -8.64 -15.07 -1.65
CA GLY A 70 -7.95 -14.89 -2.94
C GLY A 70 -8.87 -15.08 -4.15
N SER A 71 -10.15 -15.40 -3.98
CA SER A 71 -11.11 -15.49 -5.09
C SER A 71 -11.24 -14.18 -5.87
N ILE A 72 -11.06 -13.04 -5.20
CA ILE A 72 -10.99 -11.70 -5.81
C ILE A 72 -9.89 -11.61 -6.88
N LEU A 73 -8.75 -12.27 -6.67
CA LEU A 73 -7.63 -12.30 -7.63
C LEU A 73 -7.99 -13.09 -8.90
N ASN A 74 -8.85 -14.11 -8.76
CA ASN A 74 -9.32 -14.90 -9.91
C ASN A 74 -10.37 -14.11 -10.71
N LYS A 75 -11.29 -13.45 -10.00
CA LYS A 75 -12.28 -12.54 -10.63
C LYS A 75 -11.59 -11.38 -11.35
N LEU A 76 -10.49 -10.86 -10.80
CA LEU A 76 -9.68 -9.83 -11.44
C LEU A 76 -9.06 -10.34 -12.75
N GLY A 77 -8.44 -11.53 -12.73
CA GLY A 77 -7.83 -12.15 -13.90
C GLY A 77 -8.84 -12.51 -15.01
N SER A 78 -10.07 -12.89 -14.66
CA SER A 78 -11.15 -13.16 -15.62
C SER A 78 -11.88 -11.91 -16.13
N GLY A 79 -11.50 -10.72 -15.67
CA GLY A 79 -12.14 -9.47 -16.04
C GLY A 79 -13.50 -9.20 -15.38
N GLY A 80 -14.02 -10.16 -14.59
CA GLY A 80 -15.36 -10.10 -13.97
C GLY A 80 -15.44 -9.28 -12.67
N LEU A 81 -14.37 -8.60 -12.25
CA LEU A 81 -14.36 -7.79 -11.03
C LEU A 81 -14.84 -6.36 -11.31
N ASP A 82 -15.91 -5.95 -10.63
CA ASP A 82 -16.32 -4.55 -10.54
C ASP A 82 -15.59 -3.87 -9.37
N LEU A 83 -14.67 -2.96 -9.68
CA LEU A 83 -13.88 -2.24 -8.68
C LEU A 83 -14.74 -1.24 -7.88
N GLY A 84 -15.84 -0.73 -8.47
CA GLY A 84 -16.75 0.17 -7.77
C GLY A 84 -17.42 -0.50 -6.57
N SER A 85 -17.78 -1.79 -6.71
CA SER A 85 -18.40 -2.56 -5.64
C SER A 85 -17.47 -2.79 -4.44
N LEU A 86 -16.16 -2.70 -4.64
CA LEU A 86 -15.16 -2.91 -3.59
C LEU A 86 -14.98 -1.69 -2.67
N MET A 87 -15.41 -0.49 -3.10
CA MET A 87 -15.10 0.75 -2.38
C MET A 87 -15.72 0.80 -0.96
N GLY A 88 -16.90 0.20 -0.79
CA GLY A 88 -17.54 0.14 0.52
C GLY A 88 -16.74 -0.70 1.53
N GLU A 89 -16.33 -1.91 1.14
CA GLU A 89 -15.49 -2.79 1.94
C GLU A 89 -14.10 -2.18 2.16
N GLY A 90 -13.52 -1.63 1.11
CA GLY A 90 -12.21 -1.00 1.16
C GLY A 90 -12.13 0.18 2.12
N SER A 91 -13.21 0.96 2.27
CA SER A 91 -13.26 2.03 3.26
C SER A 91 -13.07 1.51 4.68
N GLY A 92 -13.80 0.45 5.06
CA GLY A 92 -13.66 -0.17 6.39
C GLY A 92 -12.26 -0.75 6.62
N ILE A 93 -11.66 -1.37 5.59
CA ILE A 93 -10.28 -1.89 5.67
C ILE A 93 -9.29 -0.75 5.91
N LEU A 94 -9.40 0.36 5.16
CA LEU A 94 -8.50 1.51 5.31
C LEU A 94 -8.62 2.19 6.67
N ASP A 95 -9.83 2.30 7.22
CA ASP A 95 -10.06 2.81 8.55
C ASP A 95 -9.31 2.00 9.62
N HIS A 96 -9.30 0.66 9.47
CA HIS A 96 -8.53 -0.23 10.35
C HIS A 96 -7.02 -0.13 10.14
N ILE A 97 -6.56 0.09 8.91
CA ILE A 97 -5.12 0.17 8.59
C ILE A 97 -4.54 1.51 9.05
N PHE A 98 -5.19 2.61 8.70
CA PHE A 98 -4.64 3.96 8.83
C PHE A 98 -5.32 4.79 9.91
N GLY A 99 -6.59 4.51 10.23
CA GLY A 99 -7.39 5.33 11.14
C GLY A 99 -7.41 6.79 10.70
N GLY A 100 -7.24 7.71 11.64
CA GLY A 100 -7.22 9.15 11.36
C GLY A 100 -6.04 9.65 10.51
N LYS A 101 -5.12 8.78 10.09
CA LYS A 101 -3.97 9.15 9.26
C LYS A 101 -4.20 8.96 7.76
N GLN A 102 -5.38 8.48 7.35
CA GLN A 102 -5.67 8.19 5.94
C GLN A 102 -5.43 9.40 5.03
N GLY A 103 -5.90 10.59 5.40
CA GLY A 103 -5.71 11.81 4.61
C GLY A 103 -4.25 12.15 4.34
N LYS A 104 -3.36 11.94 5.34
CA LYS A 104 -1.91 12.15 5.15
C LYS A 104 -1.30 11.17 4.16
N ILE A 105 -1.77 9.92 4.15
CA ILE A 105 -1.34 8.90 3.18
C ILE A 105 -1.81 9.31 1.77
N GLU A 106 -3.05 9.75 1.64
CA GLU A 106 -3.62 10.20 0.37
C GLU A 106 -2.84 11.39 -0.21
N GLU A 107 -2.48 12.38 0.62
CA GLU A 107 -1.65 13.51 0.24
C GLU A 107 -0.24 13.07 -0.21
N ALA A 108 0.40 12.19 0.55
CA ALA A 108 1.74 11.70 0.23
C ALA A 108 1.77 10.93 -1.09
N VAL A 109 0.80 10.03 -1.31
CA VAL A 109 0.66 9.27 -2.56
C VAL A 109 0.31 10.20 -3.71
N GLY A 110 -0.55 11.20 -3.48
CA GLY A 110 -0.90 12.21 -4.46
C GLY A 110 0.30 13.02 -4.93
N ALA A 111 1.15 13.45 -3.99
CA ALA A 111 2.38 14.18 -4.29
C ALA A 111 3.37 13.39 -5.17
N THR A 112 3.45 12.06 -4.99
CA THR A 112 4.34 11.21 -5.79
C THR A 112 3.78 10.82 -7.15
N SER A 113 2.46 10.66 -7.25
CA SER A 113 1.78 10.18 -8.47
C SER A 113 1.22 11.30 -9.36
N GLY A 114 1.12 12.52 -8.82
CA GLY A 114 0.45 13.64 -9.51
C GLY A 114 -1.06 13.43 -9.66
N MET A 115 -1.68 12.66 -8.78
CA MET A 115 -3.14 12.44 -8.73
C MET A 115 -3.76 13.22 -7.57
N ASP A 116 -5.01 13.64 -7.74
CA ASP A 116 -5.76 14.30 -6.66
C ASP A 116 -6.04 13.34 -5.50
N SER A 117 -6.02 13.86 -4.26
CA SER A 117 -6.26 13.07 -3.04
C SER A 117 -7.60 12.33 -3.07
N SER A 118 -8.64 12.90 -3.69
CA SER A 118 -9.94 12.25 -3.85
C SER A 118 -9.87 11.00 -4.73
N LYS A 119 -9.06 11.02 -5.80
CA LYS A 119 -8.82 9.88 -6.69
C LYS A 119 -7.93 8.86 -6.02
N ILE A 120 -6.93 9.31 -5.24
CA ILE A 120 -6.12 8.42 -4.40
C ILE A 120 -6.99 7.70 -3.38
N SER A 121 -7.90 8.41 -2.70
CA SER A 121 -8.85 7.78 -1.77
C SER A 121 -9.65 6.65 -2.42
N GLN A 122 -10.19 6.89 -3.62
CA GLN A 122 -10.91 5.87 -4.37
C GLN A 122 -10.00 4.70 -4.78
N LEU A 123 -8.79 4.99 -5.25
CA LEU A 123 -7.81 3.96 -5.62
C LEU A 123 -7.46 3.07 -4.43
N LEU A 124 -7.19 3.66 -3.27
CA LEU A 124 -6.89 2.92 -2.05
C LEU A 124 -8.05 2.02 -1.61
N LYS A 125 -9.30 2.53 -1.69
CA LYS A 125 -10.51 1.76 -1.39
C LYS A 125 -10.69 0.57 -2.34
N MET A 126 -10.36 0.72 -3.62
CA MET A 126 -10.39 -0.40 -4.57
C MET A 126 -9.25 -1.38 -4.34
N ALA A 127 -8.06 -0.90 -3.95
CA ALA A 127 -6.89 -1.73 -3.73
C ALA A 127 -6.95 -2.54 -2.43
N ALA A 128 -7.57 -2.02 -1.37
CA ALA A 128 -7.57 -2.62 -0.05
C ALA A 128 -8.12 -4.07 -0.02
N PRO A 129 -9.28 -4.39 -0.60
CA PRO A 129 -9.77 -5.77 -0.66
C PRO A 129 -8.88 -6.69 -1.50
N VAL A 130 -8.24 -6.16 -2.56
CA VAL A 130 -7.29 -6.93 -3.39
C VAL A 130 -6.05 -7.30 -2.59
N VAL A 131 -5.51 -6.36 -1.82
CA VAL A 131 -4.38 -6.62 -0.90
C VAL A 131 -4.76 -7.64 0.16
N MET A 132 -5.95 -7.52 0.76
CA MET A 132 -6.44 -8.49 1.73
C MET A 132 -6.59 -9.88 1.11
N GLY A 133 -7.13 -9.98 -0.10
CA GLY A 133 -7.24 -11.25 -0.83
C GLY A 133 -5.88 -11.87 -1.15
N LEU A 134 -4.88 -11.05 -1.49
CA LEU A 134 -3.50 -11.49 -1.71
C LEU A 134 -2.89 -12.06 -0.42
N LEU A 135 -3.01 -11.32 0.69
CA LEU A 135 -2.47 -11.72 1.99
C LEU A 135 -3.19 -12.95 2.54
N GLY A 136 -4.52 -13.01 2.43
CA GLY A 136 -5.30 -14.17 2.90
C GLY A 136 -4.99 -15.44 2.10
N ASN A 137 -4.80 -15.32 0.79
CA ASN A 137 -4.34 -16.43 -0.06
C ASN A 137 -2.93 -16.89 0.36
N GLN A 138 -2.01 -15.96 0.59
CA GLN A 138 -0.63 -16.29 0.99
C GLN A 138 -0.60 -16.92 2.39
N LYS A 139 -1.37 -16.36 3.33
CA LYS A 139 -1.54 -16.92 4.70
C LYS A 139 -1.96 -18.38 4.66
N ARG A 140 -2.96 -18.71 3.85
CA ARG A 140 -3.46 -20.10 3.70
C ARG A 140 -2.42 -21.01 3.04
N LYS A 141 -1.73 -20.55 2.01
CA LYS A 141 -0.68 -21.32 1.33
C LYS A 141 0.49 -21.67 2.23
N ASP A 142 0.89 -20.73 3.06
CA ASP A 142 2.05 -20.87 3.95
C ASP A 142 1.67 -21.46 5.31
N GLY A 143 0.37 -21.68 5.59
CA GLY A 143 -0.12 -22.19 6.88
C GLY A 143 0.20 -21.24 8.05
N VAL A 144 0.21 -19.93 7.81
CA VAL A 144 0.60 -18.93 8.80
C VAL A 144 -0.51 -18.73 9.82
N ASP A 145 -0.17 -18.85 11.11
CA ASP A 145 -1.02 -18.51 12.24
C ASP A 145 -0.96 -17.02 12.60
N GLN A 146 -1.69 -16.62 13.65
CA GLN A 146 -1.69 -15.25 14.13
C GLN A 146 -0.27 -14.74 14.50
N GLY A 147 0.55 -15.60 15.12
CA GLY A 147 1.92 -15.24 15.53
C GLY A 147 2.87 -15.01 14.35
N GLY A 148 2.60 -15.66 13.23
CA GLY A 148 3.39 -15.55 11.99
C GLY A 148 3.04 -14.35 11.10
N LEU A 149 1.96 -13.59 11.40
CA LEU A 149 1.49 -12.49 10.55
C LEU A 149 2.55 -11.40 10.33
N GLY A 150 3.33 -11.07 11.34
CA GLY A 150 4.40 -10.08 11.23
C GLY A 150 5.46 -10.49 10.20
N ASN A 151 5.82 -11.78 10.17
CA ASN A 151 6.76 -12.33 9.19
C ASN A 151 6.13 -12.40 7.80
N LEU A 152 4.86 -12.80 7.69
CA LEU A 152 4.12 -12.80 6.42
C LEU A 152 4.11 -11.40 5.79
N LEU A 153 3.72 -10.39 6.55
CA LEU A 153 3.71 -9.01 6.08
C LEU A 153 5.09 -8.52 5.67
N GLY A 154 6.13 -8.89 6.45
CA GLY A 154 7.52 -8.58 6.11
C GLY A 154 7.97 -9.25 4.81
N SER A 155 7.62 -10.51 4.59
CA SER A 155 8.00 -11.24 3.37
C SER A 155 7.29 -10.72 2.12
N VAL A 156 6.01 -10.33 2.25
CA VAL A 156 5.23 -9.73 1.15
C VAL A 156 5.71 -8.31 0.81
N LEU A 157 6.20 -7.56 1.81
CA LEU A 157 6.83 -6.26 1.59
C LEU A 157 8.13 -6.36 0.78
N GLY A 158 8.81 -7.50 0.84
CA GLY A 158 10.09 -7.76 0.19
C GLY A 158 11.27 -7.55 1.13
N SER A 159 12.32 -8.38 0.96
CA SER A 159 13.51 -8.37 1.82
C SER A 159 14.46 -7.17 1.64
N ASN A 160 14.17 -6.25 0.72
CA ASN A 160 14.94 -5.02 0.52
C ASN A 160 14.45 -3.83 1.35
N SER A 161 13.60 -4.08 2.31
CA SER A 161 12.80 -3.06 3.00
C SER A 161 13.46 -2.41 4.22
N SER A 162 14.75 -2.59 4.48
CA SER A 162 15.40 -1.85 5.58
C SER A 162 15.39 -0.32 5.35
N HIS A 163 15.42 0.11 4.09
CA HIS A 163 15.29 1.53 3.72
C HIS A 163 13.84 1.99 3.72
N ASP A 164 12.93 1.14 3.20
CA ASP A 164 11.50 1.44 3.15
C ASP A 164 10.83 1.35 4.53
N GLN A 165 11.33 0.50 5.43
CA GLN A 165 10.85 0.41 6.81
C GLN A 165 11.16 1.66 7.63
N SER A 166 12.34 2.26 7.47
CA SER A 166 12.70 3.50 8.18
C SER A 166 11.86 4.69 7.68
N MET A 167 11.55 4.75 6.39
CA MET A 167 10.65 5.76 5.83
C MET A 167 9.22 5.56 6.33
N LEU A 168 8.73 4.33 6.34
CA LEU A 168 7.39 3.99 6.85
C LEU A 168 7.26 4.23 8.35
N GLU A 169 8.27 3.87 9.13
CA GLU A 169 8.29 4.14 10.57
C GLU A 169 8.33 5.63 10.84
N SER A 170 9.16 6.41 10.14
CA SER A 170 9.23 7.86 10.25
C SER A 170 7.91 8.55 9.86
N PHE A 171 7.25 8.04 8.81
CA PHE A 171 5.97 8.60 8.34
C PHE A 171 4.78 8.21 9.22
N LEU A 172 4.80 7.00 9.78
CA LEU A 172 3.77 6.48 10.67
C LEU A 172 4.05 6.79 12.14
N ASP A 173 5.21 7.38 12.45
CA ASP A 173 5.64 7.61 13.82
C ASP A 173 4.78 8.67 14.53
N LYS A 174 4.85 8.58 15.84
CA LYS A 174 3.87 8.92 16.84
C LYS A 174 3.47 10.40 16.91
N ASP A 175 4.30 11.30 16.44
CA ASP A 175 4.19 12.71 16.85
C ASP A 175 3.65 13.68 15.79
N GLY A 176 3.26 13.20 14.63
CA GLY A 176 2.63 14.06 13.60
C GLY A 176 3.50 15.23 13.09
N ALA A 177 4.75 15.29 13.53
CA ALA A 177 5.71 16.36 13.20
C ALA A 177 6.77 15.90 12.17
N GLY A 178 6.51 14.80 11.47
CA GLY A 178 7.39 14.32 10.42
C GLY A 178 7.54 15.36 9.32
N ASN A 179 8.65 16.07 9.29
CA ASN A 179 9.04 16.94 8.20
C ASN A 179 9.37 16.11 6.96
N PHE A 180 8.33 15.61 6.29
CA PHE A 180 8.42 14.86 5.03
C PHE A 180 9.31 15.58 4.00
N SER A 181 9.26 16.93 3.95
CA SER A 181 10.11 17.74 3.08
C SER A 181 11.60 17.66 3.44
N ASN A 182 11.96 17.47 4.71
CA ASN A 182 13.35 17.33 5.14
C ASN A 182 13.91 15.92 4.93
N ASP A 183 13.08 14.90 5.04
CA ASP A 183 13.51 13.51 4.89
C ASP A 183 13.59 13.10 3.42
N MET A 184 12.69 13.61 2.58
CA MET A 184 12.85 13.53 1.12
C MET A 184 14.11 14.24 0.63
N GLY A 185 14.45 15.39 1.22
CA GLY A 185 15.68 16.11 0.91
C GLY A 185 16.95 15.30 1.24
N LYS A 186 16.95 14.50 2.28
CA LYS A 186 18.07 13.60 2.65
C LYS A 186 18.20 12.41 1.71
N LEU A 187 17.06 11.83 1.28
CA LEU A 187 17.03 10.69 0.36
C LEU A 187 17.58 11.02 -1.03
N PHE A 188 17.32 12.23 -1.52
CA PHE A 188 17.87 12.71 -2.80
C PHE A 188 19.32 13.17 -2.69
N LYS A 189 19.81 13.49 -1.47
CA LYS A 189 21.18 13.93 -1.25
C LYS A 189 22.20 12.79 -1.27
N ASP A 190 21.75 11.56 -0.98
CA ASP A 190 22.65 10.39 -0.89
C ASP A 190 22.85 9.66 -2.23
N LYS A 191 22.08 9.97 -3.27
CA LYS A 191 22.17 9.35 -4.62
C LYS A 191 22.83 10.18 -5.71
N GLY A 192 23.44 11.31 -5.43
CA GLY A 192 24.09 12.09 -6.49
C GLY A 192 24.95 13.21 -5.97
N GLY A 193 26.24 13.06 -6.14
CA GLY A 193 27.20 14.04 -5.78
C GLY A 193 26.89 15.45 -6.32
N LYS A 194 27.18 16.45 -5.49
CA LYS A 194 27.37 17.87 -5.82
C LYS A 194 26.26 18.56 -6.61
N MET A 195 25.23 19.00 -5.94
CA MET A 195 24.57 20.25 -6.36
C MET A 195 25.33 21.44 -5.75
N LYS A 196 26.01 22.17 -6.59
CA LYS A 196 26.48 23.53 -6.29
C LYS A 196 25.29 24.38 -5.87
N GLY A 197 25.45 25.09 -4.76
CA GLY A 197 24.42 25.96 -4.22
C GLY A 197 23.95 27.00 -5.21
N LEU A 198 22.65 27.25 -5.22
CA LEU A 198 21.97 28.39 -5.89
C LEU A 198 22.29 29.74 -5.21
N GLY A 199 23.53 29.93 -4.81
CA GLY A 199 23.98 31.12 -4.10
C GLY A 199 24.83 32.11 -4.91
N ASP A 200 25.14 31.80 -6.17
CA ASP A 200 26.03 32.64 -6.98
C ASP A 200 25.36 33.22 -8.23
N LEU A 201 24.11 33.64 -8.12
CA LEU A 201 23.41 34.31 -9.24
C LEU A 201 22.70 35.60 -8.79
N PHE A 202 23.41 36.41 -8.00
CA PHE A 202 23.15 37.86 -7.91
C PHE A 202 24.45 38.61 -7.65
#